data_eaa92bf1a2f66e1b2ded5e7c8b056139
#
_entry.id   eaa92bf1a2f66e1b2ded5e7c8b056139
#
_cell.length_a   1.000
_cell.length_b   1.000
_cell.length_c   1.000
_cell.angle_alpha   90.00
_cell.angle_beta   90.00
_cell.angle_gamma   90.00
#
_symmetry.space_group_name_H-M   'P 1'
#
loop_
_entity.id
_entity.type
_entity.pdbx_description
1 polymer ?
#
loop_
_entity_poly.entity_id
_entity_poly.type
_entity_poly.pdbx_seq_one_letter_code
_entity_poly.pdbx_strand_id
1 'polypeptide(L)'
;MLHMIETRLQDKLKPGLEVENFQKDGDIYLSLNPDYLSGDNAKYMTMYNRMARWYDMSEKWIGPLLHGKSIDKLRRDLMEEIEWKDNLSVLYVSIGTGQDLRYIPETIDLKSLDFVGVDISISMLEKCQKSCAKKTNLQLFHACAEDLPFADNSFDIVYHIGGINFFNDKAKAMQEMLRVAKPGTKLLIADETADYVDQQYKKNHFSKDYFKDATVDLSEIENAVPSEVKEKEMKLLWDGKFYALTFRK
;
A
#
# COMPACT_ATOMS: atom_id res chain seq x y z
N MET A 1 26.60 -6.66 -0.27
CA MET A 1 25.12 -6.76 -0.19
C MET A 1 24.47 -5.38 -0.09
N LEU A 2 24.78 -4.53 0.91
CA LEU A 2 24.22 -3.17 0.98
C LEU A 2 24.41 -2.34 -0.29
N HIS A 3 25.62 -2.28 -0.81
CA HIS A 3 25.95 -1.56 -2.05
C HIS A 3 25.15 -2.05 -3.28
N MET A 4 24.90 -3.35 -3.41
CA MET A 4 24.03 -3.88 -4.48
C MET A 4 22.57 -3.48 -4.34
N ILE A 5 22.06 -3.38 -3.10
CA ILE A 5 20.69 -2.95 -2.82
C ILE A 5 20.54 -1.47 -3.18
N GLU A 6 21.48 -0.63 -2.78
CA GLU A 6 21.49 0.80 -3.10
C GLU A 6 21.62 1.06 -4.60
N THR A 7 22.43 0.30 -5.34
CA THR A 7 22.52 0.41 -6.80
C THR A 7 21.18 0.07 -7.47
N ARG A 8 20.50 -1.02 -7.04
CA ARG A 8 19.17 -1.38 -7.57
C ARG A 8 18.12 -0.34 -7.28
N LEU A 9 18.21 0.33 -6.11
CA LEU A 9 17.30 1.40 -5.74
C LEU A 9 17.54 2.65 -6.58
N GLN A 10 18.81 3.03 -6.81
CA GLN A 10 19.18 4.19 -7.62
C GLN A 10 18.57 4.11 -9.02
N ASP A 11 18.58 2.93 -9.64
CA ASP A 11 18.02 2.69 -10.97
C ASP A 11 16.49 2.88 -11.03
N LYS A 12 15.82 2.91 -9.87
CA LYS A 12 14.37 3.08 -9.77
C LYS A 12 13.93 4.51 -9.45
N LEU A 13 14.84 5.38 -9.07
CA LEU A 13 14.49 6.76 -8.68
C LEU A 13 14.21 7.65 -9.90
N LYS A 14 13.33 8.64 -9.70
CA LYS A 14 13.15 9.71 -10.70
C LYS A 14 14.48 10.34 -11.07
N PRO A 15 14.69 10.73 -12.35
CA PRO A 15 15.88 11.46 -12.77
C PRO A 15 16.18 12.66 -11.88
N GLY A 16 17.41 12.78 -11.41
CA GLY A 16 17.85 13.85 -10.51
C GLY A 16 17.68 13.55 -9.02
N LEU A 17 17.09 12.41 -8.66
CA LEU A 17 17.11 11.93 -7.28
C LEU A 17 18.25 10.94 -7.09
N GLU A 18 19.01 11.13 -6.02
CA GLU A 18 20.12 10.24 -5.66
C GLU A 18 19.84 9.62 -4.28
N VAL A 19 20.07 8.30 -4.16
CA VAL A 19 19.81 7.55 -2.91
C VAL A 19 20.52 8.18 -1.71
N GLU A 20 21.75 8.62 -1.92
CA GLU A 20 22.61 9.22 -0.89
C GLU A 20 22.12 10.58 -0.39
N ASN A 21 21.30 11.28 -1.18
CA ASN A 21 20.76 12.62 -0.85
C ASN A 21 19.47 12.56 -0.04
N PHE A 22 18.84 11.38 0.09
CA PHE A 22 17.65 11.26 0.94
C PHE A 22 18.01 11.37 2.42
N GLN A 23 17.28 12.23 3.13
CA GLN A 23 17.24 12.14 4.59
C GLN A 23 16.61 10.81 4.98
N LYS A 24 17.05 10.25 6.12
CA LYS A 24 16.50 8.99 6.64
C LYS A 24 16.09 9.14 8.10
N ASP A 25 15.04 8.41 8.46
CA ASP A 25 14.71 8.12 9.86
C ASP A 25 14.92 6.60 10.06
N GLY A 26 15.99 6.24 10.78
CA GLY A 26 16.52 4.87 10.74
C GLY A 26 16.90 4.46 9.31
N ASP A 27 16.27 3.42 8.78
CA ASP A 27 16.46 2.96 7.38
C ASP A 27 15.32 3.41 6.45
N ILE A 28 14.43 4.32 6.91
CA ILE A 28 13.30 4.83 6.12
C ILE A 28 13.73 6.09 5.38
N TYR A 29 13.60 6.08 4.06
CA TYR A 29 13.87 7.23 3.20
C TYR A 29 12.75 8.27 3.31
N LEU A 30 13.08 9.52 3.62
CA LEU A 30 12.11 10.61 3.75
C LEU A 30 11.96 11.32 2.40
N SER A 31 10.82 11.13 1.75
CA SER A 31 10.48 11.67 0.43
C SER A 31 9.07 12.28 0.39
N LEU A 32 8.53 12.63 1.55
CA LEU A 32 7.18 13.18 1.63
C LEU A 32 7.15 14.61 1.09
N ASN A 33 6.37 14.83 0.04
CA ASN A 33 6.15 16.14 -0.54
C ASN A 33 5.08 16.90 0.27
N PRO A 34 5.44 18.04 0.91
CA PRO A 34 4.52 18.81 1.74
C PRO A 34 3.26 19.30 1.01
N ASP A 35 3.32 19.48 -0.30
CA ASP A 35 2.18 19.96 -1.09
C ASP A 35 0.99 18.99 -1.08
N TYR A 36 1.24 17.71 -0.81
CA TYR A 36 0.22 16.68 -0.68
C TYR A 36 -0.27 16.46 0.76
N LEU A 37 0.26 17.23 1.74
CA LEU A 37 -0.11 17.14 3.15
C LEU A 37 -1.27 18.09 3.52
N SER A 38 -2.39 17.93 2.85
CA SER A 38 -3.63 18.68 3.14
C SER A 38 -4.81 17.71 3.17
N GLY A 39 -6.01 18.20 3.52
CA GLY A 39 -7.26 17.43 3.42
C GLY A 39 -7.21 16.06 4.11
N ASP A 40 -7.67 15.05 3.41
CA ASP A 40 -7.75 13.70 3.91
C ASP A 40 -6.37 13.06 4.12
N ASN A 41 -5.39 13.33 3.28
CA ASN A 41 -4.02 12.85 3.46
C ASN A 41 -3.44 13.27 4.81
N ALA A 42 -3.55 14.55 5.19
CA ALA A 42 -3.08 15.05 6.48
C ALA A 42 -3.90 14.46 7.65
N LYS A 43 -5.20 14.37 7.50
CA LYS A 43 -6.14 13.81 8.48
C LYS A 43 -5.81 12.36 8.79
N TYR A 44 -5.73 11.52 7.76
CA TYR A 44 -5.50 10.09 7.94
C TYR A 44 -4.05 9.76 8.31
N MET A 45 -3.07 10.50 7.79
CA MET A 45 -1.68 10.41 8.27
C MET A 45 -1.60 10.62 9.79
N THR A 46 -2.25 11.69 10.29
CA THR A 46 -2.27 12.00 11.73
C THR A 46 -2.94 10.88 12.53
N MET A 47 -4.06 10.37 12.02
CA MET A 47 -4.79 9.25 12.63
C MET A 47 -3.91 8.00 12.72
N TYR A 48 -3.30 7.57 11.61
CA TYR A 48 -2.46 6.38 11.57
C TYR A 48 -1.20 6.52 12.42
N ASN A 49 -0.54 7.68 12.44
CA ASN A 49 0.58 7.95 13.34
C ASN A 49 0.18 7.80 14.82
N ARG A 50 -1.02 8.27 15.18
CA ARG A 50 -1.54 8.15 16.55
C ARG A 50 -1.95 6.71 16.89
N MET A 51 -2.60 6.03 15.96
CA MET A 51 -3.11 4.67 16.14
C MET A 51 -2.02 3.61 16.04
N ALA A 52 -0.90 3.88 15.39
CA ALA A 52 0.16 2.92 15.15
C ALA A 52 0.57 2.13 16.39
N ARG A 53 0.62 2.77 17.58
CA ARG A 53 0.96 2.11 18.85
C ARG A 53 0.04 0.94 19.21
N TRP A 54 -1.23 1.00 18.79
CA TRP A 54 -2.28 0.03 19.13
C TRP A 54 -2.67 -0.86 17.95
N TYR A 55 -2.27 -0.47 16.73
CA TYR A 55 -2.71 -1.12 15.49
C TYR A 55 -2.36 -2.61 15.46
N ASP A 56 -1.10 -2.98 15.72
CA ASP A 56 -0.66 -4.37 15.72
C ASP A 56 -1.34 -5.21 16.80
N MET A 57 -1.66 -4.60 17.94
CA MET A 57 -2.34 -5.28 19.03
C MET A 57 -3.81 -5.52 18.68
N SER A 58 -4.47 -4.56 18.03
CA SER A 58 -5.84 -4.70 17.56
C SER A 58 -5.95 -5.74 16.44
N GLU A 59 -5.06 -5.73 15.47
CA GLU A 59 -4.99 -6.71 14.38
C GLU A 59 -4.67 -8.11 14.89
N LYS A 60 -3.71 -8.22 15.82
CA LYS A 60 -3.26 -9.53 16.33
C LYS A 60 -4.26 -10.20 17.28
N TRP A 61 -4.99 -9.43 18.07
CA TRP A 61 -5.85 -9.96 19.13
C TRP A 61 -7.34 -9.74 18.86
N ILE A 62 -7.73 -8.58 18.33
CA ILE A 62 -9.13 -8.21 18.13
C ILE A 62 -9.63 -8.68 16.76
N GLY A 63 -8.83 -8.54 15.71
CA GLY A 63 -9.18 -8.96 14.35
C GLY A 63 -9.57 -10.45 14.28
N PRO A 64 -8.71 -11.39 14.73
CA PRO A 64 -9.04 -12.81 14.78
C PRO A 64 -10.23 -13.14 15.68
N LEU A 65 -10.42 -12.40 16.77
CA LEU A 65 -11.54 -12.59 17.69
C LEU A 65 -12.87 -12.17 17.07
N LEU A 66 -12.88 -11.09 16.28
CA LEU A 66 -14.09 -10.55 15.65
C LEU A 66 -14.42 -11.20 14.30
N HIS A 67 -13.40 -11.56 13.52
CA HIS A 67 -13.57 -11.98 12.13
C HIS A 67 -13.02 -13.39 11.85
N GLY A 68 -12.36 -14.02 12.81
CA GLY A 68 -11.85 -15.37 12.70
C GLY A 68 -10.89 -15.57 11.53
N LYS A 69 -11.00 -16.74 10.86
CA LYS A 69 -10.17 -17.07 9.68
C LYS A 69 -10.56 -16.34 8.39
N SER A 70 -11.61 -15.54 8.40
CA SER A 70 -12.12 -14.88 7.17
C SER A 70 -11.18 -13.76 6.68
N ILE A 71 -10.51 -13.04 7.60
CA ILE A 71 -9.49 -12.06 7.23
C ILE A 71 -8.27 -12.74 6.59
N ASP A 72 -7.80 -13.85 7.18
CA ASP A 72 -6.68 -14.60 6.62
C ASP A 72 -6.99 -15.12 5.20
N LYS A 73 -8.23 -15.53 4.97
CA LYS A 73 -8.68 -15.94 3.63
C LYS A 73 -8.68 -14.75 2.68
N LEU A 74 -9.30 -13.62 3.06
CA LEU A 74 -9.31 -12.40 2.26
C LEU A 74 -7.88 -12.00 1.83
N ARG A 75 -6.94 -11.97 2.79
CA ARG A 75 -5.56 -11.58 2.50
C ARG A 75 -4.87 -12.53 1.52
N ARG A 76 -5.13 -13.84 1.63
CA ARG A 76 -4.64 -14.84 0.65
C ARG A 76 -5.27 -14.63 -0.71
N ASP A 77 -6.59 -14.50 -0.76
CA ASP A 77 -7.32 -14.27 -2.02
C ASP A 77 -6.79 -13.02 -2.76
N LEU A 78 -6.45 -11.94 -2.02
CA LEU A 78 -5.84 -10.74 -2.59
C LEU A 78 -4.42 -11.01 -3.12
N MET A 79 -3.60 -11.77 -2.40
CA MET A 79 -2.26 -12.10 -2.86
C MET A 79 -2.26 -13.03 -4.08
N GLU A 80 -3.29 -13.84 -4.27
CA GLU A 80 -3.48 -14.69 -5.46
C GLU A 80 -3.82 -13.88 -6.72
N GLU A 81 -4.32 -12.64 -6.59
CA GLU A 81 -4.54 -11.74 -7.75
C GLU A 81 -3.22 -11.19 -8.32
N ILE A 82 -2.11 -11.29 -7.59
CA ILE A 82 -0.79 -10.76 -7.96
C ILE A 82 0.04 -11.86 -8.65
N GLU A 83 0.67 -11.50 -9.75
CA GLU A 83 1.49 -12.42 -10.56
C GLU A 83 2.92 -12.57 -9.96
N TRP A 84 3.02 -13.26 -8.82
CA TRP A 84 4.27 -13.46 -8.09
C TRP A 84 5.28 -14.32 -8.85
N LYS A 85 6.53 -13.88 -8.83
CA LYS A 85 7.70 -14.64 -9.32
C LYS A 85 8.95 -14.17 -8.59
N ASP A 86 9.92 -15.07 -8.41
CA ASP A 86 11.22 -14.72 -7.84
C ASP A 86 11.98 -13.67 -8.67
N ASN A 87 12.82 -12.91 -8.00
CA ASN A 87 13.70 -11.89 -8.57
C ASN A 87 12.97 -10.70 -9.23
N LEU A 88 11.70 -10.48 -8.91
CA LEU A 88 10.96 -9.32 -9.39
C LEU A 88 11.16 -8.09 -8.48
N SER A 89 11.03 -6.91 -9.09
CA SER A 89 10.91 -5.65 -8.36
C SER A 89 9.45 -5.38 -7.99
N VAL A 90 9.21 -5.13 -6.71
CA VAL A 90 7.87 -5.01 -6.12
C VAL A 90 7.69 -3.64 -5.48
N LEU A 91 6.58 -2.97 -5.76
CA LEU A 91 6.13 -1.78 -5.06
C LEU A 91 4.81 -2.06 -4.34
N TYR A 92 4.81 -1.90 -3.02
CA TYR A 92 3.61 -1.90 -2.21
C TYR A 92 3.30 -0.49 -1.70
N VAL A 93 2.25 0.12 -2.24
CA VAL A 93 1.76 1.45 -1.84
C VAL A 93 0.80 1.30 -0.67
N SER A 94 0.96 2.12 0.37
CA SER A 94 0.30 2.01 1.68
C SER A 94 0.61 0.69 2.40
N ILE A 95 1.92 0.38 2.49
CA ILE A 95 2.39 -0.88 3.10
C ILE A 95 2.00 -1.01 4.58
N GLY A 96 1.70 0.10 5.27
CA GLY A 96 1.37 0.10 6.69
C GLY A 96 2.44 -0.54 7.55
N THR A 97 2.06 -1.53 8.35
CA THR A 97 2.99 -2.29 9.20
C THR A 97 3.61 -3.51 8.50
N GLY A 98 3.31 -3.71 7.21
CA GLY A 98 3.84 -4.81 6.40
C GLY A 98 3.24 -6.19 6.73
N GLN A 99 2.09 -6.24 7.39
CA GLN A 99 1.48 -7.51 7.81
C GLN A 99 1.10 -8.42 6.64
N ASP A 100 0.77 -7.85 5.49
CA ASP A 100 0.35 -8.59 4.31
C ASP A 100 1.48 -9.43 3.69
N LEU A 101 2.74 -9.07 3.93
CA LEU A 101 3.88 -9.84 3.44
C LEU A 101 3.87 -11.30 3.90
N ARG A 102 3.19 -11.62 5.00
CA ARG A 102 3.05 -13.00 5.49
C ARG A 102 2.13 -13.88 4.65
N TYR A 103 1.35 -13.27 3.75
CA TYR A 103 0.42 -13.98 2.87
C TYR A 103 0.94 -14.12 1.42
N ILE A 104 2.12 -13.58 1.12
CA ILE A 104 2.81 -13.86 -0.14
C ILE A 104 3.00 -15.38 -0.24
N PRO A 105 2.71 -16.01 -1.40
CA PRO A 105 2.80 -17.46 -1.55
C PRO A 105 4.13 -18.03 -1.07
N GLU A 106 4.10 -19.13 -0.32
CA GLU A 106 5.29 -19.78 0.25
C GLU A 106 6.28 -20.29 -0.83
N THR A 107 5.82 -20.40 -2.06
CA THR A 107 6.65 -20.75 -3.22
C THR A 107 7.62 -19.65 -3.65
N ILE A 108 7.43 -18.42 -3.14
CA ILE A 108 8.25 -17.25 -3.47
C ILE A 108 9.33 -17.03 -2.40
N ASP A 109 10.58 -16.95 -2.82
CA ASP A 109 11.65 -16.52 -1.93
C ASP A 109 11.61 -15.01 -1.73
N LEU A 110 11.08 -14.56 -0.57
CA LEU A 110 10.98 -13.15 -0.21
C LEU A 110 12.31 -12.39 -0.28
N LYS A 111 13.44 -13.10 -0.11
CA LYS A 111 14.78 -12.48 -0.20
C LYS A 111 15.25 -12.28 -1.63
N SER A 112 14.65 -12.96 -2.59
CA SER A 112 14.90 -12.76 -4.01
C SER A 112 14.25 -11.49 -4.54
N LEU A 113 13.16 -11.04 -3.89
CA LEU A 113 12.41 -9.86 -4.29
C LEU A 113 13.18 -8.56 -3.96
N ASP A 114 13.17 -7.64 -4.90
CA ASP A 114 13.61 -6.26 -4.70
C ASP A 114 12.39 -5.43 -4.28
N PHE A 115 12.14 -5.40 -2.97
CA PHE A 115 10.88 -4.97 -2.40
C PHE A 115 10.94 -3.53 -1.88
N VAL A 116 10.05 -2.69 -2.38
CA VAL A 116 9.88 -1.30 -1.93
C VAL A 116 8.48 -1.13 -1.33
N GLY A 117 8.41 -0.55 -0.14
CA GLY A 117 7.17 -0.18 0.53
C GLY A 117 7.07 1.34 0.70
N VAL A 118 5.91 1.89 0.42
CA VAL A 118 5.60 3.31 0.60
C VAL A 118 4.44 3.46 1.55
N ASP A 119 4.54 4.43 2.48
CA ASP A 119 3.42 4.83 3.34
C ASP A 119 3.53 6.31 3.71
N ILE A 120 2.38 6.95 3.91
CA ILE A 120 2.31 8.34 4.37
C ILE A 120 2.52 8.46 5.90
N SER A 121 2.37 7.36 6.64
CA SER A 121 2.55 7.32 8.09
C SER A 121 3.92 6.81 8.47
N ILE A 122 4.78 7.71 8.96
CA ILE A 122 6.12 7.33 9.45
C ILE A 122 6.04 6.29 10.57
N SER A 123 5.06 6.41 11.47
CA SER A 123 4.90 5.47 12.59
C SER A 123 4.48 4.06 12.15
N MET A 124 3.75 3.93 11.03
CA MET A 124 3.47 2.63 10.42
C MET A 124 4.74 2.03 9.81
N LEU A 125 5.54 2.84 9.10
CA LEU A 125 6.81 2.40 8.50
C LEU A 125 7.83 1.96 9.56
N GLU A 126 7.95 2.66 10.69
CA GLU A 126 8.80 2.23 11.81
C GLU A 126 8.43 0.84 12.32
N LYS A 127 7.15 0.51 12.38
CA LYS A 127 6.67 -0.83 12.75
C LYS A 127 6.95 -1.85 11.67
N CYS A 128 6.70 -1.49 10.41
CA CYS A 128 7.03 -2.33 9.27
C CYS A 128 8.52 -2.71 9.28
N GLN A 129 9.40 -1.73 9.48
CA GLN A 129 10.83 -1.95 9.60
C GLN A 129 11.16 -2.99 10.68
N LYS A 130 10.61 -2.82 11.89
CA LYS A 130 10.86 -3.72 13.02
C LYS A 130 10.36 -5.15 12.77
N SER A 131 9.23 -5.30 12.07
CA SER A 131 8.57 -6.60 11.85
C SER A 131 9.11 -7.35 10.62
N CYS A 132 9.57 -6.62 9.59
CA CYS A 132 9.88 -7.18 8.28
C CYS A 132 11.36 -7.17 7.91
N ALA A 133 12.21 -6.34 8.56
CA ALA A 133 13.63 -6.14 8.22
C ALA A 133 14.47 -7.44 8.12
N LYS A 134 14.10 -8.49 8.86
CA LYS A 134 14.81 -9.78 8.83
C LYS A 134 14.29 -10.76 7.78
N LYS A 135 13.13 -10.48 7.18
CA LYS A 135 12.42 -11.43 6.32
C LYS A 135 12.62 -11.17 4.83
N THR A 136 12.86 -9.93 4.46
CA THR A 136 12.97 -9.50 3.06
C THR A 136 13.94 -8.33 2.93
N ASN A 137 14.45 -8.10 1.72
CA ASN A 137 15.27 -6.92 1.36
C ASN A 137 14.34 -5.70 1.13
N LEU A 138 13.57 -5.32 2.16
CA LEU A 138 12.57 -4.27 2.09
C LEU A 138 13.20 -2.89 2.26
N GLN A 139 12.93 -2.01 1.32
CA GLN A 139 13.26 -0.59 1.36
C GLN A 139 12.00 0.21 1.61
N LEU A 140 12.01 1.12 2.58
CA LEU A 140 10.84 1.87 3.02
C LEU A 140 10.96 3.35 2.69
N PHE A 141 9.89 3.91 2.10
CA PHE A 141 9.78 5.31 1.76
C PHE A 141 8.60 5.96 2.47
N HIS A 142 8.86 7.02 3.20
CA HIS A 142 7.85 7.93 3.71
C HIS A 142 7.46 8.91 2.59
N ALA A 143 6.38 8.61 1.88
CA ALA A 143 5.92 9.37 0.71
C ALA A 143 4.41 9.25 0.52
N CYS A 144 3.83 10.14 -0.30
CA CYS A 144 2.43 10.06 -0.75
C CYS A 144 2.31 9.18 -2.01
N ALA A 145 1.17 8.52 -2.17
CA ALA A 145 0.86 7.74 -3.36
C ALA A 145 0.70 8.62 -4.61
N GLU A 146 0.27 9.86 -4.42
CA GLU A 146 0.08 10.87 -5.47
C GLU A 146 1.40 11.46 -6.02
N ASP A 147 2.54 11.20 -5.35
CA ASP A 147 3.87 11.65 -5.79
C ASP A 147 4.94 10.63 -5.40
N LEU A 148 5.00 9.55 -6.16
CA LEU A 148 5.98 8.49 -5.94
C LEU A 148 7.37 8.92 -6.43
N PRO A 149 8.45 8.74 -5.63
CA PRO A 149 9.79 9.20 -6.00
C PRO A 149 10.49 8.30 -7.04
N PHE A 150 9.74 7.44 -7.73
CA PHE A 150 10.28 6.42 -8.64
C PHE A 150 10.11 6.81 -10.10
N ALA A 151 11.03 6.36 -10.93
CA ALA A 151 11.02 6.53 -12.37
C ALA A 151 9.91 5.69 -13.03
N ASP A 152 9.57 6.04 -14.27
CA ASP A 152 8.63 5.27 -15.08
C ASP A 152 9.13 3.85 -15.31
N ASN A 153 8.22 2.88 -15.36
CA ASN A 153 8.51 1.49 -15.72
C ASN A 153 9.58 0.80 -14.82
N SER A 154 9.56 1.08 -13.51
CA SER A 154 10.56 0.60 -12.56
C SER A 154 10.19 -0.72 -11.88
N PHE A 155 8.90 -1.08 -11.81
CA PHE A 155 8.43 -2.21 -11.01
C PHE A 155 7.69 -3.26 -11.84
N ASP A 156 7.97 -4.53 -11.55
CA ASP A 156 7.32 -5.70 -12.15
C ASP A 156 5.98 -6.01 -11.49
N ILE A 157 5.84 -5.67 -10.20
CA ILE A 157 4.62 -5.80 -9.40
C ILE A 157 4.34 -4.46 -8.74
N VAL A 158 3.10 -3.95 -8.87
CA VAL A 158 2.62 -2.75 -8.18
C VAL A 158 1.26 -3.06 -7.59
N TYR A 159 1.13 -2.89 -6.27
CA TYR A 159 -0.15 -3.14 -5.61
C TYR A 159 -0.39 -2.23 -4.41
N HIS A 160 -1.66 -2.10 -4.07
CA HIS A 160 -2.16 -1.33 -2.94
C HIS A 160 -3.27 -2.10 -2.24
N ILE A 161 -3.23 -2.17 -0.90
CA ILE A 161 -4.27 -2.80 -0.08
C ILE A 161 -4.56 -1.93 1.14
N GLY A 162 -5.74 -1.31 1.15
CA GLY A 162 -6.26 -0.50 2.26
C GLY A 162 -5.77 0.95 2.26
N GLY A 163 -6.70 1.91 2.23
CA GLY A 163 -6.45 3.34 2.39
C GLY A 163 -6.77 4.22 1.18
N ILE A 164 -6.88 3.68 -0.05
CA ILE A 164 -7.14 4.50 -1.25
C ILE A 164 -8.47 5.24 -1.19
N ASN A 165 -9.45 4.68 -0.50
CA ASN A 165 -10.75 5.33 -0.29
C ASN A 165 -10.61 6.74 0.30
N PHE A 166 -9.52 6.99 1.01
CA PHE A 166 -9.26 8.20 1.79
C PHE A 166 -8.10 9.04 1.25
N PHE A 167 -7.63 8.78 0.03
CA PHE A 167 -6.66 9.65 -0.63
C PHE A 167 -7.32 10.93 -1.14
N ASN A 168 -6.58 12.04 -1.11
CA ASN A 168 -7.05 13.32 -1.66
C ASN A 168 -7.36 13.21 -3.16
N ASP A 169 -6.47 12.58 -3.91
CA ASP A 169 -6.58 12.41 -5.36
C ASP A 169 -6.31 10.96 -5.75
N LYS A 170 -7.38 10.15 -5.75
CA LYS A 170 -7.34 8.73 -6.11
C LYS A 170 -6.86 8.51 -7.54
N ALA A 171 -7.29 9.39 -8.46
CA ALA A 171 -6.92 9.29 -9.87
C ALA A 171 -5.42 9.55 -10.06
N LYS A 172 -4.88 10.57 -9.38
CA LYS A 172 -3.44 10.86 -9.40
C LYS A 172 -2.62 9.72 -8.81
N ALA A 173 -3.05 9.14 -7.68
CA ALA A 173 -2.39 8.00 -7.06
C ALA A 173 -2.36 6.78 -7.99
N MET A 174 -3.50 6.44 -8.63
CA MET A 174 -3.56 5.35 -9.61
C MET A 174 -2.69 5.63 -10.84
N GLN A 175 -2.65 6.88 -11.32
CA GLN A 175 -1.79 7.28 -12.42
C GLN A 175 -0.31 7.13 -12.06
N GLU A 176 0.11 7.52 -10.85
CA GLU A 176 1.49 7.32 -10.37
C GLU A 176 1.83 5.82 -10.26
N MET A 177 0.93 4.99 -9.69
CA MET A 177 1.13 3.55 -9.65
C MET A 177 1.24 2.94 -11.06
N LEU A 178 0.39 3.37 -12.00
CA LEU A 178 0.48 2.94 -13.41
C LEU A 178 1.78 3.42 -14.07
N ARG A 179 2.20 4.66 -13.81
CA ARG A 179 3.43 5.24 -14.36
C ARG A 179 4.66 4.40 -13.99
N VAL A 180 4.79 4.05 -12.71
CA VAL A 180 5.96 3.33 -12.20
C VAL A 180 5.95 1.84 -12.51
N ALA A 181 4.80 1.26 -12.85
CA ALA A 181 4.67 -0.12 -13.30
C ALA A 181 5.31 -0.31 -14.69
N LYS A 182 5.97 -1.44 -14.93
CA LYS A 182 6.50 -1.81 -16.25
C LYS A 182 5.35 -2.12 -17.23
N PRO A 183 5.57 -1.98 -18.55
CA PRO A 183 4.58 -2.41 -19.54
C PRO A 183 4.16 -3.87 -19.34
N GLY A 184 2.85 -4.13 -19.37
CA GLY A 184 2.27 -5.45 -19.17
C GLY A 184 2.07 -5.87 -17.71
N THR A 185 2.49 -5.07 -16.73
CA THR A 185 2.24 -5.35 -15.29
C THR A 185 0.75 -5.35 -14.98
N LYS A 186 0.27 -6.39 -14.28
CA LYS A 186 -1.04 -6.41 -13.65
C LYS A 186 -0.96 -5.69 -12.30
N LEU A 187 -1.73 -4.64 -12.12
CA LEU A 187 -1.85 -3.90 -10.86
C LEU A 187 -3.04 -4.43 -10.05
N LEU A 188 -2.92 -4.38 -8.73
CA LEU A 188 -4.01 -4.64 -7.78
C LEU A 188 -4.23 -3.41 -6.90
N ILE A 189 -5.48 -2.96 -6.84
CA ILE A 189 -5.97 -1.94 -5.90
C ILE A 189 -7.11 -2.57 -5.11
N ALA A 190 -6.99 -2.62 -3.80
CA ALA A 190 -8.01 -3.24 -2.96
C ALA A 190 -8.26 -2.43 -1.70
N ASP A 191 -9.52 -2.33 -1.28
CA ASP A 191 -9.89 -1.59 -0.06
C ASP A 191 -11.29 -2.01 0.42
N GLU A 192 -11.72 -1.47 1.56
CA GLU A 192 -13.03 -1.71 2.14
C GLU A 192 -14.14 -1.06 1.33
N THR A 193 -15.32 -1.70 1.33
CA THR A 193 -16.56 -1.12 0.78
C THR A 193 -17.23 -0.17 1.78
N ALA A 194 -18.19 0.64 1.30
CA ALA A 194 -18.98 1.55 2.13
C ALA A 194 -19.63 0.84 3.31
N ASP A 195 -20.21 -0.34 3.08
CA ASP A 195 -20.87 -1.12 4.12
C ASP A 195 -19.94 -1.47 5.29
N TYR A 196 -18.70 -1.84 4.97
CA TYR A 196 -17.72 -2.16 6.00
C TYR A 196 -17.28 -0.91 6.78
N VAL A 197 -17.00 0.19 6.08
CA VAL A 197 -16.63 1.47 6.70
C VAL A 197 -17.73 1.96 7.63
N ASP A 198 -18.99 1.91 7.19
CA ASP A 198 -20.15 2.35 7.98
C ASP A 198 -20.39 1.46 9.21
N GLN A 199 -20.20 0.16 9.08
CA GLN A 199 -20.44 -0.78 10.16
C GLN A 199 -19.31 -0.82 11.19
N GLN A 200 -18.05 -0.68 10.77
CA GLN A 200 -16.89 -0.88 11.62
C GLN A 200 -16.26 0.44 12.07
N TYR A 201 -16.02 1.38 11.16
CA TYR A 201 -15.25 2.58 11.50
C TYR A 201 -16.12 3.71 12.04
N LYS A 202 -17.29 3.95 11.46
CA LYS A 202 -18.21 5.00 11.94
C LYS A 202 -18.87 4.66 13.27
N LYS A 203 -18.98 3.39 13.63
CA LYS A 203 -19.54 2.94 14.92
C LYS A 203 -18.50 2.76 16.01
N ASN A 204 -17.22 2.62 15.66
CA ASN A 204 -16.16 2.42 16.64
C ASN A 204 -15.84 3.74 17.37
N HIS A 205 -15.86 3.71 18.71
CA HIS A 205 -15.64 4.88 19.54
C HIS A 205 -14.29 5.59 19.29
N PHE A 206 -13.24 4.85 18.86
CA PHE A 206 -11.90 5.40 18.63
C PHE A 206 -11.71 5.97 17.23
N SER A 207 -12.48 5.52 16.23
CA SER A 207 -12.30 5.92 14.82
C SER A 207 -13.46 6.78 14.29
N LYS A 208 -14.64 6.75 14.92
CA LYS A 208 -15.85 7.41 14.41
C LYS A 208 -15.66 8.87 14.01
N ASP A 209 -14.89 9.64 14.78
CA ASP A 209 -14.69 11.07 14.53
C ASP A 209 -13.86 11.32 13.26
N TYR A 210 -13.00 10.37 12.86
CA TYR A 210 -12.23 10.42 11.62
C TYR A 210 -13.05 10.01 10.40
N PHE A 211 -13.98 9.07 10.56
CA PHE A 211 -14.75 8.47 9.47
C PHE A 211 -16.19 8.96 9.36
N LYS A 212 -16.67 9.86 10.24
CA LYS A 212 -18.08 10.31 10.27
C LYS A 212 -18.58 10.86 8.92
N ASP A 213 -17.71 11.60 8.23
CA ASP A 213 -17.99 12.23 6.93
C ASP A 213 -17.40 11.45 5.75
N ALA A 214 -16.77 10.29 6.02
CA ALA A 214 -16.18 9.47 4.97
C ALA A 214 -17.26 8.81 4.13
N THR A 215 -17.12 8.90 2.82
CA THR A 215 -17.96 8.21 1.84
C THR A 215 -17.07 7.31 0.98
N VAL A 216 -17.55 6.11 0.69
CA VAL A 216 -16.89 5.19 -0.25
C VAL A 216 -17.85 4.95 -1.39
N ASP A 217 -17.45 5.35 -2.58
CA ASP A 217 -18.18 5.13 -3.82
C ASP A 217 -17.32 4.34 -4.79
N LEU A 218 -17.74 3.10 -5.08
CA LEU A 218 -17.02 2.23 -6.01
C LEU A 218 -16.97 2.80 -7.43
N SER A 219 -17.97 3.61 -7.83
CA SER A 219 -17.95 4.26 -9.14
C SER A 219 -16.85 5.34 -9.23
N GLU A 220 -16.57 6.04 -8.12
CA GLU A 220 -15.43 6.97 -8.03
C GLU A 220 -14.10 6.22 -8.19
N ILE A 221 -13.96 5.06 -7.53
CA ILE A 221 -12.79 4.21 -7.66
C ILE A 221 -12.61 3.70 -9.09
N GLU A 222 -13.68 3.23 -9.73
CA GLU A 222 -13.63 2.76 -11.12
C GLU A 222 -13.29 3.87 -12.12
N ASN A 223 -13.81 5.08 -11.88
CA ASN A 223 -13.56 6.26 -12.71
C ASN A 223 -12.16 6.85 -12.50
N ALA A 224 -11.53 6.59 -11.35
CA ALA A 224 -10.15 7.00 -11.08
C ALA A 224 -9.11 6.16 -11.84
N VAL A 225 -9.50 5.01 -12.40
CA VAL A 225 -8.59 4.17 -13.20
C VAL A 225 -8.25 4.88 -14.51
N PRO A 226 -6.96 5.01 -14.86
CA PRO A 226 -6.56 5.60 -16.15
C PRO A 226 -7.20 4.88 -17.34
N SER A 227 -7.62 5.65 -18.36
CA SER A 227 -8.40 5.13 -19.49
C SER A 227 -7.61 4.21 -20.44
N GLU A 228 -6.28 4.30 -20.42
CA GLU A 228 -5.36 3.54 -21.27
C GLU A 228 -5.11 2.10 -20.83
N VAL A 229 -5.59 1.72 -19.65
CA VAL A 229 -5.36 0.36 -19.12
C VAL A 229 -6.18 -0.71 -19.85
N LYS A 230 -5.73 -1.96 -19.70
CA LYS A 230 -6.40 -3.14 -20.24
C LYS A 230 -6.87 -4.05 -19.12
N GLU A 231 -7.72 -5.02 -19.46
CA GLU A 231 -8.13 -6.10 -18.54
C GLU A 231 -8.63 -5.57 -17.19
N LYS A 232 -9.39 -4.45 -17.20
CA LYS A 232 -9.96 -3.90 -15.98
C LYS A 232 -11.08 -4.80 -15.45
N GLU A 233 -10.93 -5.26 -14.21
CA GLU A 233 -11.90 -6.10 -13.52
C GLU A 233 -12.04 -5.66 -12.06
N MET A 234 -13.28 -5.57 -11.55
CA MET A 234 -13.56 -5.37 -10.14
C MET A 234 -14.30 -6.58 -9.57
N LYS A 235 -13.80 -7.12 -8.46
CA LYS A 235 -14.40 -8.21 -7.71
C LYS A 235 -14.78 -7.74 -6.32
N LEU A 236 -15.93 -8.19 -5.82
CA LEU A 236 -16.28 -8.05 -4.41
C LEU A 236 -15.83 -9.32 -3.66
N LEU A 237 -15.11 -9.12 -2.58
CA LEU A 237 -14.56 -10.16 -1.73
C LEU A 237 -15.17 -10.07 -0.32
N TRP A 238 -14.96 -11.12 0.49
CA TRP A 238 -15.35 -11.14 1.89
C TRP A 238 -16.81 -10.73 2.11
N ASP A 239 -17.73 -11.40 1.40
CA ASP A 239 -19.18 -11.13 1.44
C ASP A 239 -19.54 -9.66 1.14
N GLY A 240 -18.84 -9.06 0.18
CA GLY A 240 -19.09 -7.69 -0.27
C GLY A 240 -18.49 -6.59 0.63
N LYS A 241 -17.67 -6.95 1.63
CA LYS A 241 -17.03 -5.99 2.55
C LYS A 241 -15.74 -5.39 2.04
N PHE A 242 -15.17 -6.00 1.01
CA PHE A 242 -13.90 -5.60 0.40
C PHE A 242 -14.02 -5.68 -1.12
N TYR A 243 -13.31 -4.81 -1.83
CA TYR A 243 -13.20 -4.91 -3.29
C TYR A 243 -11.75 -5.13 -3.71
N ALA A 244 -11.57 -5.81 -4.81
CA ALA A 244 -10.31 -5.94 -5.51
C ALA A 244 -10.50 -5.48 -6.95
N LEU A 245 -9.84 -4.39 -7.31
CA LEU A 245 -9.80 -3.83 -8.65
C LEU A 245 -8.45 -4.19 -9.27
N THR A 246 -8.47 -4.93 -10.37
CA THR A 246 -7.26 -5.24 -11.13
C THR A 246 -7.32 -4.63 -12.52
N PHE A 247 -6.17 -4.26 -13.05
CA PHE A 247 -6.02 -3.79 -14.43
C PHE A 247 -4.58 -3.97 -14.90
N ARG A 248 -4.34 -3.92 -16.20
CA ARG A 248 -3.02 -4.11 -16.79
C ARG A 248 -2.55 -2.87 -17.55
N LYS A 249 -1.27 -2.50 -17.33
CA LYS A 249 -0.59 -1.43 -18.07
C LYS A 249 -0.35 -1.79 -19.53
#